data_8fd0ce466d4f6bfd55e6e91b73be71dc
#
_entry.id   8fd0ce466d4f6bfd55e6e91b73be71dc
#
_cell.length_a   1.000
_cell.length_b   1.000
_cell.length_c   1.000
_cell.angle_alpha   90.00
_cell.angle_beta   90.00
_cell.angle_gamma   90.00
#
_symmetry.space_group_name_H-M   'P 1'
#
loop_
_entity.id
_entity.type
_entity.pdbx_description
1 polymer ?
#
loop_
_entity_poly.entity_id
_entity_poly.type
_entity_poly.pdbx_seq_one_letter_code
_entity_poly.pdbx_strand_id
1 'polypeptide(L)'
;MDNYKLYNVVRPLLTFLEKLSNWYVRLNRTRMKGEEGPEEQKRSLNILFDVLLNTTTLMACITPFLTEFMYQNLKNGISDDDKDLKADSIHFLDIPTFHESLLDEAIEKRINRMQSAIENGRLIRDRKAISLKFPLASVTLVD
;
A
#
# COMPACT_ATOMS: atom_id res chain seq x y z
N MET A 1 8.55 19.34 6.06
CA MET A 1 7.57 20.16 6.85
C MET A 1 8.04 21.60 7.10
N ASP A 2 9.28 21.90 6.87
CA ASP A 2 9.95 23.20 7.21
C ASP A 2 9.28 24.46 6.63
N ASN A 3 8.51 24.32 5.57
CA ASN A 3 7.79 25.41 4.93
C ASN A 3 6.28 25.44 5.26
N TYR A 4 5.83 24.68 6.25
CA TYR A 4 4.41 24.54 6.68
C TYR A 4 3.43 24.20 5.55
N LYS A 5 3.90 23.63 4.43
CA LYS A 5 3.08 23.23 3.29
C LYS A 5 2.56 21.80 3.48
N LEU A 6 1.64 21.59 4.39
CA LEU A 6 1.08 20.26 4.74
C LEU A 6 0.50 19.52 3.52
N TYR A 7 -0.06 20.24 2.55
CA TYR A 7 -0.59 19.64 1.33
C TYR A 7 0.46 18.88 0.49
N ASN A 8 1.74 19.26 0.61
CA ASN A 8 2.84 18.55 -0.05
C ASN A 8 3.14 17.19 0.59
N VAL A 9 2.70 16.99 1.83
CA VAL A 9 2.88 15.73 2.57
C VAL A 9 1.60 14.88 2.49
N VAL A 10 0.45 15.50 2.74
CA VAL A 10 -0.84 14.79 2.84
C VAL A 10 -1.26 14.20 1.50
N ARG A 11 -1.12 14.94 0.39
CA ARG A 11 -1.54 14.47 -0.93
C ARG A 11 -0.82 13.20 -1.40
N PRO A 12 0.53 13.13 -1.39
CA PRO A 12 1.26 11.91 -1.72
C PRO A 12 0.86 10.73 -0.83
N LEU A 13 0.64 10.98 0.46
CA LEU A 13 0.24 9.95 1.42
C LEU A 13 -1.15 9.37 1.10
N LEU A 14 -2.12 10.22 0.77
CA LEU A 14 -3.46 9.78 0.34
C LEU A 14 -3.38 8.96 -0.96
N THR A 15 -2.60 9.43 -1.95
CA THR A 15 -2.37 8.69 -3.20
C THR A 15 -1.72 7.33 -2.93
N PHE A 16 -0.78 7.27 -1.97
CA PHE A 16 -0.17 6.01 -1.56
C PHE A 16 -1.19 5.05 -0.95
N LEU A 17 -2.06 5.52 -0.04
CA LEU A 17 -3.11 4.72 0.58
C LEU A 17 -4.12 4.18 -0.44
N GLU A 18 -4.49 5.00 -1.43
CA GLU A 18 -5.33 4.55 -2.55
C GLU A 18 -4.65 3.45 -3.37
N LYS A 19 -3.37 3.61 -3.70
CA LYS A 19 -2.60 2.59 -4.41
C LYS A 19 -2.44 1.31 -3.58
N LEU A 20 -2.15 1.43 -2.30
CA LEU A 20 -2.04 0.30 -1.38
C LEU A 20 -3.34 -0.51 -1.34
N SER A 21 -4.48 0.15 -1.16
CA SER A 21 -5.79 -0.51 -1.05
C SER A 21 -6.28 -1.07 -2.38
N ASN A 22 -6.28 -0.25 -3.43
CA ASN A 22 -6.91 -0.58 -4.69
C ASN A 22 -6.06 -1.51 -5.57
N TRP A 23 -4.75 -1.50 -5.38
CA TRP A 23 -3.84 -2.30 -6.18
C TRP A 23 -3.16 -3.39 -5.35
N TYR A 24 -2.34 -3.04 -4.35
CA TYR A 24 -1.57 -4.04 -3.62
C TYR A 24 -2.48 -5.06 -2.91
N VAL A 25 -3.36 -4.61 -2.04
CA VAL A 25 -4.26 -5.49 -1.27
C VAL A 25 -5.20 -6.27 -2.19
N ARG A 26 -5.74 -5.60 -3.20
CA ARG A 26 -6.68 -6.23 -4.14
C ARG A 26 -6.04 -7.30 -5.00
N LEU A 27 -4.85 -7.05 -5.55
CA LEU A 27 -4.13 -8.00 -6.41
C LEU A 27 -3.53 -9.17 -5.61
N ASN A 28 -3.15 -8.95 -4.36
CA ASN A 28 -2.58 -9.99 -3.50
C ASN A 28 -3.61 -10.71 -2.62
N ARG A 29 -4.91 -10.52 -2.88
CA ARG A 29 -5.98 -11.08 -2.04
C ARG A 29 -5.93 -12.60 -1.95
N THR A 30 -5.68 -13.29 -3.05
CA THR A 30 -5.54 -14.75 -3.11
C THR A 30 -4.34 -15.25 -2.31
N ARG A 31 -3.20 -14.59 -2.45
CA ARG A 31 -1.98 -14.87 -1.68
C ARG A 31 -2.20 -14.67 -0.18
N MET A 32 -2.81 -13.54 0.21
CA MET A 32 -3.09 -13.24 1.62
C MET A 32 -4.09 -14.21 2.26
N LYS A 33 -4.97 -14.83 1.46
CA LYS A 33 -5.89 -15.86 1.93
C LYS A 33 -5.27 -17.26 2.04
N GLY A 34 -4.04 -17.42 1.57
CA GLY A 34 -3.31 -18.69 1.61
C GLY A 34 -3.65 -19.65 0.46
N GLU A 35 -4.34 -19.18 -0.59
CA GLU A 35 -4.68 -20.01 -1.76
C GLU A 35 -3.43 -20.43 -2.56
N GLU A 36 -2.32 -19.70 -2.41
CA GLU A 36 -1.02 -19.98 -3.03
C GLU A 36 -0.01 -20.65 -2.07
N GLY A 37 -0.48 -21.08 -0.90
CA GLY A 37 0.33 -21.75 0.10
C GLY A 37 0.71 -20.88 1.31
N PRO A 38 1.07 -21.53 2.45
CA PRO A 38 1.30 -20.82 3.71
C PRO A 38 2.52 -19.88 3.70
N GLU A 39 3.56 -20.22 2.96
CA GLU A 39 4.78 -19.38 2.86
C GLU A 39 4.49 -18.08 2.13
N GLU A 40 3.75 -18.13 1.00
CA GLU A 40 3.36 -16.93 0.26
C GLU A 40 2.34 -16.09 1.04
N GLN A 41 1.45 -16.73 1.80
CA GLN A 41 0.56 -16.06 2.72
C GLN A 41 1.34 -15.27 3.77
N LYS A 42 2.26 -15.92 4.47
CA LYS A 42 3.08 -15.29 5.50
C LYS A 42 3.90 -14.13 4.93
N ARG A 43 4.53 -14.34 3.77
CA ARG A 43 5.32 -13.30 3.10
C ARG A 43 4.47 -12.07 2.75
N SER A 44 3.31 -12.27 2.13
CA SER A 44 2.43 -11.17 1.71
C SER A 44 1.82 -10.42 2.90
N LEU A 45 1.51 -11.12 3.99
CA LEU A 45 1.00 -10.51 5.22
C LEU A 45 2.08 -9.73 5.97
N ASN A 46 3.30 -10.26 6.05
CA ASN A 46 4.42 -9.54 6.67
C ASN A 46 4.72 -8.23 5.95
N ILE A 47 4.80 -8.27 4.61
CA ILE A 47 5.01 -7.04 3.82
C ILE A 47 3.88 -6.03 4.07
N LEU A 48 2.62 -6.48 4.08
CA LEU A 48 1.49 -5.60 4.37
C LEU A 48 1.57 -5.02 5.78
N PHE A 49 1.94 -5.84 6.76
CA PHE A 49 2.12 -5.43 8.15
C PHE A 49 3.19 -4.33 8.28
N ASP A 50 4.36 -4.53 7.71
CA ASP A 50 5.46 -3.55 7.73
C ASP A 50 5.05 -2.23 7.06
N VAL A 51 4.38 -2.30 5.92
CA VAL A 51 3.87 -1.12 5.21
C VAL A 51 2.81 -0.39 6.04
N LEU A 52 1.90 -1.12 6.68
CA LEU A 52 0.87 -0.52 7.54
C LEU A 52 1.48 0.12 8.78
N LEU A 53 2.42 -0.55 9.44
CA LEU A 53 3.08 0.00 10.64
C LEU A 53 3.83 1.29 10.32
N ASN A 54 4.67 1.28 9.28
CA ASN A 54 5.41 2.46 8.83
C ASN A 54 4.47 3.61 8.42
N THR A 55 3.41 3.30 7.67
CA THR A 55 2.43 4.31 7.24
C THR A 55 1.67 4.89 8.42
N THR A 56 1.28 4.05 9.39
CA THR A 56 0.59 4.47 10.61
C THR A 56 1.48 5.40 11.44
N THR A 57 2.77 5.07 11.57
CA THR A 57 3.75 5.90 12.28
C THR A 57 3.95 7.26 11.59
N LEU A 58 4.06 7.27 10.24
CA LEU A 58 4.15 8.54 9.49
C LEU A 58 2.91 9.41 9.62
N MET A 59 1.73 8.79 9.71
CA MET A 59 0.46 9.51 9.85
C MET A 59 0.17 9.96 11.29
N ALA A 60 0.93 9.52 12.29
CA ALA A 60 0.67 9.83 13.69
C ALA A 60 0.66 11.33 13.99
N CYS A 61 1.46 12.12 13.28
CA CYS A 61 1.47 13.57 13.41
C CYS A 61 0.27 14.28 12.71
N ILE A 62 -0.48 13.57 11.85
CA ILE A 62 -1.60 14.13 11.08
C ILE A 62 -2.95 13.69 11.66
N THR A 63 -3.05 12.39 11.99
CA THR A 63 -4.28 11.75 12.50
C THR A 63 -4.02 10.99 13.80
N PRO A 64 -3.64 11.67 14.90
CA PRO A 64 -3.09 11.02 16.11
C PRO A 64 -4.02 9.97 16.72
N PHE A 65 -5.32 10.23 16.83
CA PHE A 65 -6.25 9.29 17.46
C PHE A 65 -6.48 8.02 16.62
N LEU A 66 -6.60 8.18 15.30
CA LEU A 66 -6.80 7.05 14.41
C LEU A 66 -5.56 6.15 14.39
N THR A 67 -4.40 6.76 14.27
CA THR A 67 -3.13 6.02 14.21
C THR A 67 -2.79 5.33 15.52
N GLU A 68 -3.10 5.94 16.65
CA GLU A 68 -3.00 5.28 17.97
C GLU A 68 -3.89 4.03 18.02
N PHE A 69 -5.16 4.15 17.61
CA PHE A 69 -6.06 3.01 17.58
C PHE A 69 -5.56 1.90 16.65
N MET A 70 -5.05 2.25 15.46
CA MET A 70 -4.46 1.27 14.54
C MET A 70 -3.23 0.61 15.13
N TYR A 71 -2.34 1.38 15.73
CA TYR A 71 -1.11 0.88 16.33
C TYR A 71 -1.37 -0.09 17.48
N GLN A 72 -2.32 0.20 18.37
CA GLN A 72 -2.65 -0.70 19.48
C GLN A 72 -3.14 -2.08 18.99
N ASN A 73 -3.71 -2.16 17.79
CA ASN A 73 -4.05 -3.43 17.15
C ASN A 73 -2.83 -4.08 16.48
N LEU A 74 -2.03 -3.31 15.72
CA LEU A 74 -0.83 -3.80 15.05
C LEU A 74 0.24 -4.27 16.03
N LYS A 75 0.38 -3.61 17.17
CA LYS A 75 1.34 -3.93 18.24
C LYS A 75 1.32 -5.39 18.64
N ASN A 76 0.18 -6.06 18.59
CA ASN A 76 0.04 -7.47 18.93
C ASN A 76 0.76 -8.41 17.94
N GLY A 77 1.03 -7.93 16.73
CA GLY A 77 1.77 -8.68 15.70
C GLY A 77 3.28 -8.42 15.70
N ILE A 78 3.76 -7.49 16.51
CA ILE A 78 5.20 -7.19 16.62
C ILE A 78 5.89 -8.28 17.41
N SER A 79 7.01 -8.78 16.87
CA SER A 79 7.85 -9.77 17.56
C SER A 79 8.43 -9.22 18.87
N ASP A 80 8.66 -10.08 19.84
CA ASP A 80 9.32 -9.69 21.08
C ASP A 80 10.81 -9.35 20.87
N ASP A 81 11.37 -9.70 19.73
CA ASP A 81 12.73 -9.33 19.34
C ASP A 81 12.82 -7.87 18.86
N ASP A 82 11.70 -7.30 18.35
CA ASP A 82 11.60 -5.93 17.83
C ASP A 82 11.05 -4.96 18.88
N LYS A 83 11.64 -4.97 20.08
CA LYS A 83 11.16 -4.18 21.23
C LYS A 83 11.09 -2.68 20.96
N ASP A 84 11.95 -2.16 20.11
CA ASP A 84 12.00 -0.74 19.73
C ASP A 84 10.73 -0.29 19.02
N LEU A 85 10.02 -1.22 18.36
CA LEU A 85 8.73 -0.97 17.72
C LEU A 85 7.53 -1.20 18.65
N LYS A 86 7.76 -1.72 19.87
CA LYS A 86 6.71 -2.11 20.83
C LYS A 86 6.65 -1.11 21.99
N ALA A 87 6.20 0.09 21.71
CA ALA A 87 6.02 1.17 22.69
C ALA A 87 4.61 1.17 23.29
N ASP A 88 4.37 1.95 24.33
CA ASP A 88 3.04 2.11 24.93
C ASP A 88 2.08 2.87 24.01
N SER A 89 2.62 3.81 23.24
CA SER A 89 1.91 4.61 22.25
C SER A 89 2.74 4.76 20.99
N ILE A 90 2.08 4.88 19.82
CA ILE A 90 2.72 5.16 18.54
C ILE A 90 3.55 6.45 18.58
N HIS A 91 3.17 7.40 19.43
CA HIS A 91 3.83 8.69 19.57
C HIS A 91 5.21 8.61 20.24
N PHE A 92 5.59 7.45 20.76
CA PHE A 92 6.93 7.17 21.29
C PHE A 92 7.84 6.48 20.28
N LEU A 93 7.30 6.14 19.10
CA LEU A 93 8.09 5.57 18.01
C LEU A 93 8.80 6.65 17.22
N ASP A 94 10.01 6.34 16.78
CA ASP A 94 10.75 7.18 15.84
C ASP A 94 10.09 7.17 14.46
N ILE A 95 10.22 8.28 13.74
CA ILE A 95 9.77 8.37 12.34
C ILE A 95 10.60 7.39 11.50
N PRO A 96 9.96 6.54 10.67
CA PRO A 96 10.67 5.57 9.86
C PRO A 96 11.73 6.23 8.96
N THR A 97 12.90 5.62 8.91
CA THR A 97 13.99 6.09 8.06
C THR A 97 13.76 5.69 6.60
N PHE A 98 14.17 6.56 5.70
CA PHE A 98 14.12 6.28 4.27
C PHE A 98 15.28 5.37 3.86
N HIS A 99 14.96 4.29 3.15
CA HIS A 99 15.93 3.34 2.61
C HIS A 99 16.03 3.48 1.08
N GLU A 100 17.04 4.19 0.61
CA GLU A 100 17.26 4.44 -0.83
C GLU A 100 17.46 3.14 -1.62
N SER A 101 18.02 2.11 -0.98
CA SER A 101 18.24 0.79 -1.58
C SER A 101 16.95 0.05 -1.98
N LEU A 102 15.80 0.47 -1.46
CA LEU A 102 14.50 -0.11 -1.80
C LEU A 102 13.83 0.60 -2.99
N LEU A 103 14.40 1.70 -3.47
CA LEU A 103 13.89 2.40 -4.64
C LEU A 103 14.30 1.67 -5.92
N ASP A 104 13.32 1.32 -6.73
CA ASP A 104 13.51 0.83 -8.09
C ASP A 104 12.57 1.56 -9.05
N GLU A 105 13.10 2.62 -9.67
CA GLU A 105 12.34 3.44 -10.63
C GLU A 105 11.84 2.62 -11.84
N ALA A 106 12.57 1.57 -12.22
CA ALA A 106 12.17 0.73 -13.34
C ALA A 106 10.93 -0.09 -13.00
N ILE A 107 10.87 -0.65 -11.79
CA ILE A 107 9.69 -1.37 -11.29
C ILE A 107 8.52 -0.40 -11.17
N GLU A 108 8.70 0.76 -10.56
CA GLU A 108 7.64 1.77 -10.41
C GLU A 108 7.04 2.17 -11.77
N LYS A 109 7.90 2.43 -12.75
CA LYS A 109 7.49 2.80 -14.11
C LYS A 109 6.67 1.71 -14.80
N ARG A 110 7.11 0.44 -14.65
CA ARG A 110 6.39 -0.73 -15.19
C ARG A 110 5.01 -0.90 -14.54
N ILE A 111 4.93 -0.79 -13.22
CA ILE A 111 3.66 -0.89 -12.47
C ILE A 111 2.72 0.25 -12.85
N ASN A 112 3.19 1.49 -12.93
CA ASN A 112 2.37 2.62 -13.34
C ASN A 112 1.82 2.43 -14.77
N ARG A 113 2.62 1.93 -15.73
CA ARG A 113 2.16 1.62 -17.08
C ARG A 113 1.10 0.51 -17.08
N MET A 114 1.31 -0.55 -16.30
CA MET A 114 0.32 -1.62 -16.15
C MET A 114 -1.01 -1.08 -15.59
N GLN A 115 -0.95 -0.26 -14.56
CA GLN A 115 -2.14 0.36 -13.96
C GLN A 115 -2.90 1.20 -15.00
N SER A 116 -2.20 2.07 -15.73
CA SER A 116 -2.79 2.91 -16.78
C SER A 116 -3.44 2.06 -17.88
N ALA A 117 -2.80 0.97 -18.30
CA ALA A 117 -3.36 0.07 -19.29
C ALA A 117 -4.67 -0.59 -18.81
N ILE A 118 -4.70 -1.05 -17.56
CA ILE A 118 -5.89 -1.67 -16.96
C ILE A 118 -7.02 -0.64 -16.82
N GLU A 119 -6.71 0.56 -16.35
CA GLU A 119 -7.70 1.63 -16.17
C GLU A 119 -8.29 2.09 -17.51
N ASN A 120 -7.45 2.30 -18.51
CA ASN A 120 -7.90 2.62 -19.87
C ASN A 120 -8.78 1.51 -20.46
N GLY A 121 -8.39 0.26 -20.26
CA GLY A 121 -9.19 -0.89 -20.68
C GLY A 121 -10.58 -0.93 -20.03
N ARG A 122 -10.66 -0.61 -18.73
CA ARG A 122 -11.93 -0.49 -18.01
C ARG A 122 -12.78 0.67 -18.54
N LEU A 123 -12.15 1.83 -18.74
CA LEU A 123 -12.83 3.02 -19.26
C LEU A 123 -13.42 2.78 -20.66
N ILE A 124 -12.68 2.11 -21.56
CA ILE A 124 -13.16 1.77 -22.90
C ILE A 124 -14.35 0.81 -22.82
N ARG A 125 -14.27 -0.22 -21.95
CA ARG A 125 -15.38 -1.14 -21.74
C ARG A 125 -16.63 -0.44 -21.22
N ASP A 126 -16.48 0.46 -20.26
CA ASP A 126 -17.57 1.24 -19.70
C ASP A 126 -18.24 2.10 -20.78
N ARG A 127 -17.45 2.84 -21.56
CA ARG A 127 -17.95 3.65 -22.69
C ARG A 127 -18.69 2.83 -23.74
N LYS A 128 -18.34 1.56 -23.92
CA LYS A 128 -18.97 0.63 -24.88
C LYS A 128 -20.04 -0.25 -24.24
N ALA A 129 -20.37 -0.02 -22.96
CA ALA A 129 -21.31 -0.83 -22.19
C ALA A 129 -20.98 -2.34 -22.21
N ILE A 130 -19.69 -2.70 -22.28
CA ILE A 130 -19.22 -4.10 -22.28
C ILE A 130 -18.88 -4.50 -20.84
N SER A 131 -19.61 -5.46 -20.29
CA SER A 131 -19.35 -5.98 -18.96
C SER A 131 -17.92 -6.55 -18.84
N LEU A 132 -17.30 -6.37 -17.66
CA LEU A 132 -15.98 -6.95 -17.33
C LEU A 132 -15.99 -8.49 -17.38
N LYS A 133 -17.16 -9.13 -17.29
CA LYS A 133 -17.30 -10.59 -17.34
C LYS A 133 -17.14 -11.16 -18.75
N PHE A 134 -17.32 -10.34 -19.80
CA PHE A 134 -17.15 -10.80 -21.17
C PHE A 134 -15.67 -10.81 -21.55
N PRO A 135 -15.13 -11.94 -22.01
CA PRO A 135 -13.76 -12.00 -22.50
C PRO A 135 -13.62 -11.18 -23.80
N LEU A 136 -12.47 -10.56 -23.99
CA LEU A 136 -12.10 -9.91 -25.25
C LEU A 136 -11.10 -10.81 -25.99
N ALA A 137 -11.20 -10.84 -27.31
CA ALA A 137 -10.30 -11.62 -28.15
C ALA A 137 -8.86 -11.09 -28.12
N SER A 138 -8.72 -9.76 -28.09
CA SER A 138 -7.41 -9.10 -28.04
C SER A 138 -7.48 -7.73 -27.41
N VAL A 139 -6.34 -7.25 -26.93
CA VAL A 139 -6.12 -5.86 -26.49
C VAL A 139 -4.84 -5.38 -27.15
N THR A 140 -4.92 -4.25 -27.84
CA THR A 140 -3.76 -3.59 -28.43
C THR A 140 -3.43 -2.35 -27.61
N LEU A 141 -2.20 -2.28 -27.12
CA LEU A 141 -1.65 -1.10 -26.44
C LEU A 141 -0.77 -0.35 -27.44
N VAL A 142 -1.04 0.93 -27.60
CA VAL A 142 -0.21 1.85 -28.39
C VAL A 142 0.47 2.78 -27.38
N ASP A 143 1.81 2.81 -27.39
CA ASP A 143 2.65 3.60 -26.47
C ASP A 143 2.96 4.98 -27.09
#